data_06be8562c95fe9cdc1f7063c10fef754
#
_entry.id   06be8562c95fe9cdc1f7063c10fef754
#
_cell.length_a   1.000
_cell.length_b   1.000
_cell.length_c   1.000
_cell.angle_alpha   90.00
_cell.angle_beta   90.00
_cell.angle_gamma   90.00
#
_symmetry.space_group_name_H-M   'P 1'
#
loop_
_entity.id
_entity.type
_entity.pdbx_description
1 polymer ?
#
loop_
_entity_poly.entity_id
_entity_poly.type
_entity_poly.pdbx_seq_one_letter_code
_entity_poly.pdbx_strand_id
1 'polypeptide(L)'
;MAGCHAFFITGEKFMEKLKMRQILSLTFTLFAIFFGAGNMIFPPAMGQVAGEHYLQALAGFILTDAGIALLGIIAVVLVGNKIMDLGDLVSRRFSLCLSITVYLLIGPLFALPRTGSVSYELAVRSYVPQEYEWLASLLVTAVFFALTYYLSGNPGKVVDIIGKYMTPILIVSIVLLYLACLFLDKSQHALQYGAIGQAKGEYREIAFFKGMIEGYNALDGPAGPVFAIIIIHAITGFQVKERKNVVKYTVISGIGAVLILSIIYYMLTYIGATTHTIFENGGALLHGVASDLLGPVGGLVLGASVFLACMTTSIGLTTSFADYFHELLPSVSYRKITAAVCLFSFAVSNVGLSYLIAVSQPVLMMIYPALIVLILLSFVRKWIGDRKMVYILSMIGAFCFAFLNAMDNIGITFGLFTEWARKLPLYELHLGWMLPAVCGAVTGFLPIWKKHRKPSMDRNKINLVDCGAKNE
;
A
#
# COMPACT_ATOMS: atom_id res chain seq x y z
N MET A 1 4.89 -36.88 55.67
CA MET A 1 3.89 -35.82 55.53
C MET A 1 4.42 -34.86 54.52
N ALA A 2 3.98 -34.99 53.28
CA ALA A 2 4.43 -34.24 52.13
C ALA A 2 3.41 -33.11 51.85
N GLY A 3 3.88 -31.86 51.96
CA GLY A 3 3.08 -30.69 51.62
C GLY A 3 3.16 -30.44 50.12
N CYS A 4 2.06 -30.69 49.41
CA CYS A 4 1.84 -30.22 48.06
C CYS A 4 1.61 -28.71 48.07
N HIS A 5 2.58 -27.93 47.65
CA HIS A 5 2.37 -26.54 47.25
C HIS A 5 1.67 -26.53 45.87
N ALA A 6 0.38 -26.30 45.91
CA ALA A 6 -0.38 -25.95 44.70
C ALA A 6 0.09 -24.58 44.20
N PHE A 7 0.80 -24.58 43.09
CA PHE A 7 1.06 -23.38 42.29
C PHE A 7 -0.30 -22.92 41.71
N PHE A 8 -0.86 -21.89 42.30
CA PHE A 8 -1.97 -21.15 41.71
C PHE A 8 -1.46 -20.49 40.43
N ILE A 9 -1.78 -21.08 39.29
CA ILE A 9 -1.70 -20.43 37.99
C ILE A 9 -2.73 -19.29 38.05
N THR A 10 -2.23 -18.07 38.22
CA THR A 10 -3.05 -16.86 38.09
C THR A 10 -3.70 -16.90 36.71
N GLY A 11 -5.02 -17.11 36.69
CA GLY A 11 -5.80 -17.12 35.46
C GLY A 11 -5.61 -15.81 34.70
N GLU A 12 -4.87 -15.87 33.60
CA GLU A 12 -4.80 -14.78 32.64
C GLU A 12 -6.24 -14.47 32.20
N LYS A 13 -6.75 -13.34 32.64
CA LYS A 13 -8.07 -12.83 32.25
C LYS A 13 -7.99 -12.50 30.76
N PHE A 14 -8.50 -13.40 29.91
CA PHE A 14 -8.68 -13.11 28.48
C PHE A 14 -9.52 -11.84 28.33
N MET A 15 -8.97 -10.80 27.73
CA MET A 15 -9.72 -9.59 27.44
C MET A 15 -10.61 -9.83 26.23
N GLU A 16 -11.90 -10.05 26.47
CA GLU A 16 -12.89 -10.21 25.39
C GLU A 16 -13.14 -8.92 24.60
N LYS A 17 -12.85 -7.76 25.20
CA LYS A 17 -13.14 -6.44 24.60
C LYS A 17 -11.93 -5.51 24.75
N LEU A 18 -11.49 -4.93 23.63
CA LEU A 18 -10.50 -3.86 23.64
C LEU A 18 -11.11 -2.54 24.14
N LYS A 19 -10.32 -1.80 24.91
CA LYS A 19 -10.66 -0.43 25.32
C LYS A 19 -10.54 0.52 24.12
N MET A 20 -11.28 1.62 24.12
CA MET A 20 -11.23 2.63 23.05
C MET A 20 -9.80 3.11 22.76
N ARG A 21 -8.98 3.32 23.79
CA ARG A 21 -7.57 3.71 23.65
C ARG A 21 -6.75 2.69 22.85
N GLN A 22 -7.02 1.39 23.02
CA GLN A 22 -6.33 0.34 22.26
C GLN A 22 -6.79 0.30 20.80
N ILE A 23 -8.10 0.49 20.56
CA ILE A 23 -8.65 0.60 19.20
C ILE A 23 -8.05 1.81 18.48
N LEU A 24 -7.97 2.96 19.14
CA LEU A 24 -7.32 4.14 18.58
C LEU A 24 -5.82 3.89 18.29
N SER A 25 -5.12 3.21 19.20
CA SER A 25 -3.72 2.82 18.95
C SER A 25 -3.58 1.95 17.70
N LEU A 26 -4.44 0.95 17.52
CA LEU A 26 -4.46 0.10 16.31
C LEU A 26 -4.80 0.92 15.05
N THR A 27 -5.75 1.85 15.15
CA THR A 27 -6.13 2.77 14.06
C THR A 27 -4.94 3.60 13.59
N PHE A 28 -4.21 4.22 14.53
CA PHE A 28 -3.02 5.01 14.22
C PHE A 28 -1.85 4.14 13.73
N THR A 29 -1.74 2.92 14.21
CA THR A 29 -0.75 1.96 13.68
C THR A 29 -1.04 1.64 12.22
N LEU A 30 -2.28 1.32 11.86
CA LEU A 30 -2.68 1.07 10.47
C LEU A 30 -2.49 2.30 9.60
N PHE A 31 -2.90 3.47 10.08
CA PHE A 31 -2.67 4.73 9.39
C PHE A 31 -1.18 4.95 9.10
N ALA A 32 -0.32 4.80 10.10
CA ALA A 32 1.13 5.02 9.96
C ALA A 32 1.81 4.01 9.01
N ILE A 33 1.29 2.78 8.94
CA ILE A 33 1.79 1.76 8.02
C ILE A 33 1.42 2.08 6.58
N PHE A 34 0.18 2.54 6.34
CA PHE A 34 -0.29 2.88 5.00
C PHE A 34 0.19 4.24 4.52
N PHE A 35 0.34 5.22 5.43
CA PHE A 35 0.70 6.58 5.02
C PHE A 35 2.18 6.69 4.64
N GLY A 36 2.49 6.38 3.40
CA GLY A 36 3.83 6.33 2.83
C GLY A 36 4.09 7.36 1.72
N ALA A 37 5.19 7.15 0.99
CA ALA A 37 5.63 8.05 -0.08
C ALA A 37 4.58 8.24 -1.19
N GLY A 38 3.90 7.17 -1.61
CA GLY A 38 2.87 7.22 -2.66
C GLY A 38 1.71 8.12 -2.28
N ASN A 39 1.23 7.98 -1.06
CA ASN A 39 0.08 8.69 -0.51
C ASN A 39 0.29 10.21 -0.42
N MET A 40 1.55 10.64 -0.45
CA MET A 40 1.91 12.06 -0.47
C MET A 40 1.93 12.65 -1.87
N ILE A 41 2.29 11.89 -2.89
CA ILE A 41 2.55 12.43 -4.21
C ILE A 41 1.38 12.27 -5.19
N PHE A 42 0.60 11.17 -5.10
CA PHE A 42 -0.48 10.93 -6.06
C PHE A 42 -1.70 11.81 -5.86
N PRO A 43 -2.24 12.02 -4.65
CA PRO A 43 -3.41 12.87 -4.47
C PRO A 43 -3.23 14.31 -4.97
N PRO A 44 -2.13 15.05 -4.67
CA PRO A 44 -1.97 16.40 -5.18
C PRO A 44 -1.74 16.44 -6.70
N ALA A 45 -0.95 15.52 -7.27
CA ALA A 45 -0.78 15.42 -8.72
C ALA A 45 -2.11 15.14 -9.44
N MET A 46 -2.89 14.20 -8.92
CA MET A 46 -4.23 13.88 -9.41
C MET A 46 -5.16 15.09 -9.31
N GLY A 47 -5.15 15.79 -8.19
CA GLY A 47 -5.97 16.99 -7.96
C GLY A 47 -5.72 18.07 -9.01
N GLN A 48 -4.45 18.31 -9.37
CA GLN A 48 -4.04 19.30 -10.35
C GLN A 48 -4.59 19.02 -11.76
N VAL A 49 -4.74 17.74 -12.12
CA VAL A 49 -5.24 17.33 -13.44
C VAL A 49 -6.75 17.13 -13.43
N ALA A 50 -7.30 16.61 -12.32
CA ALA A 50 -8.73 16.34 -12.18
C ALA A 50 -9.57 17.62 -12.05
N GLY A 51 -8.99 18.73 -11.56
CA GLY A 51 -9.67 20.01 -11.46
C GLY A 51 -11.04 19.88 -10.80
N GLU A 52 -12.10 20.37 -11.45
CA GLU A 52 -13.50 20.33 -10.94
C GLU A 52 -14.03 18.93 -10.62
N HIS A 53 -13.45 17.90 -11.22
CA HIS A 53 -13.78 16.49 -10.96
C HIS A 53 -12.90 15.84 -9.87
N TYR A 54 -12.15 16.62 -9.09
CA TYR A 54 -11.21 16.13 -8.08
C TYR A 54 -11.87 15.22 -7.03
N LEU A 55 -13.12 15.48 -6.63
CA LEU A 55 -13.84 14.63 -5.68
C LEU A 55 -14.16 13.25 -6.25
N GLN A 56 -14.50 13.18 -7.53
CA GLN A 56 -14.78 11.92 -8.21
C GLN A 56 -13.49 11.09 -8.34
N ALA A 57 -12.40 11.74 -8.76
CA ALA A 57 -11.08 11.12 -8.82
C ALA A 57 -10.61 10.64 -7.44
N LEU A 58 -10.78 11.47 -6.40
CA LEU A 58 -10.46 11.12 -5.01
C LEU A 58 -11.24 9.89 -4.52
N ALA A 59 -12.54 9.80 -4.83
CA ALA A 59 -13.34 8.63 -4.46
C ALA A 59 -12.80 7.34 -5.11
N GLY A 60 -12.42 7.40 -6.38
CA GLY A 60 -11.76 6.29 -7.08
C GLY A 60 -10.43 5.92 -6.45
N PHE A 61 -9.61 6.91 -6.13
CA PHE A 61 -8.31 6.75 -5.47
C PHE A 61 -8.46 6.04 -4.11
N ILE A 62 -9.32 6.56 -3.23
CA ILE A 62 -9.55 5.98 -1.89
C ILE A 62 -10.02 4.52 -2.00
N LEU A 63 -10.89 4.22 -2.97
CA LEU A 63 -11.41 2.86 -3.15
C LEU A 63 -10.30 1.85 -3.44
N THR A 64 -9.38 2.18 -4.32
CA THR A 64 -8.35 1.24 -4.79
C THR A 64 -7.05 1.29 -4.03
N ASP A 65 -6.76 2.38 -3.36
CA ASP A 65 -5.63 2.53 -2.45
C ASP A 65 -6.00 2.00 -1.05
N ALA A 66 -6.52 2.83 -0.19
CA ALA A 66 -6.83 2.48 1.20
C ALA A 66 -7.94 1.41 1.33
N GLY A 67 -8.93 1.42 0.42
CA GLY A 67 -10.04 0.46 0.41
C GLY A 67 -9.58 -0.97 0.12
N ILE A 68 -8.85 -1.19 -0.97
CA ILE A 68 -8.32 -2.52 -1.32
C ILE A 68 -7.26 -2.98 -0.31
N ALA A 69 -6.43 -2.08 0.20
CA ALA A 69 -5.48 -2.40 1.25
C ALA A 69 -6.17 -2.94 2.52
N LEU A 70 -7.22 -2.26 2.99
CA LEU A 70 -8.01 -2.73 4.13
C LEU A 70 -8.69 -4.06 3.83
N LEU A 71 -9.31 -4.22 2.66
CA LEU A 71 -9.94 -5.49 2.27
C LEU A 71 -8.90 -6.61 2.20
N GLY A 72 -7.68 -6.32 1.74
CA GLY A 72 -6.57 -7.25 1.71
C GLY A 72 -6.14 -7.74 3.10
N ILE A 73 -6.02 -6.82 4.07
CA ILE A 73 -5.77 -7.19 5.48
C ILE A 73 -6.89 -8.10 6.00
N ILE A 74 -8.15 -7.69 5.83
CA ILE A 74 -9.30 -8.46 6.32
C ILE A 74 -9.34 -9.85 5.66
N ALA A 75 -9.06 -9.94 4.35
CA ALA A 75 -9.00 -11.20 3.62
C ALA A 75 -7.96 -12.16 4.21
N VAL A 76 -6.75 -11.68 4.50
CA VAL A 76 -5.70 -12.48 5.14
C VAL A 76 -6.13 -12.90 6.55
N VAL A 77 -6.66 -11.97 7.36
CA VAL A 77 -7.15 -12.27 8.71
C VAL A 77 -8.29 -13.28 8.67
N LEU A 78 -9.14 -13.32 7.64
CA LEU A 78 -10.22 -14.29 7.46
C LEU A 78 -9.72 -15.67 7.04
N VAL A 79 -8.66 -15.77 6.26
CA VAL A 79 -8.16 -17.02 5.67
C VAL A 79 -7.04 -17.64 6.48
N GLY A 80 -6.09 -16.82 6.92
CA GLY A 80 -4.88 -17.25 7.64
C GLY A 80 -4.22 -16.09 8.38
N ASN A 81 -2.92 -16.10 8.46
CA ASN A 81 -2.12 -15.10 9.15
C ASN A 81 -1.11 -14.39 8.20
N LYS A 82 -0.86 -14.96 7.04
CA LYS A 82 0.12 -14.48 6.04
C LYS A 82 -0.54 -14.40 4.66
N ILE A 83 0.01 -13.58 3.78
CA ILE A 83 -0.42 -13.48 2.37
C ILE A 83 -0.37 -14.85 1.67
N MET A 84 0.56 -15.74 2.05
CA MET A 84 0.63 -17.09 1.53
C MET A 84 -0.65 -17.89 1.75
N ASP A 85 -1.32 -17.71 2.87
CA ASP A 85 -2.58 -18.42 3.18
C ASP A 85 -3.70 -18.00 2.21
N LEU A 86 -3.68 -16.75 1.75
CA LEU A 86 -4.60 -16.26 0.74
C LEU A 86 -4.34 -16.93 -0.62
N GLY A 87 -3.07 -17.03 -1.03
CA GLY A 87 -2.67 -17.71 -2.27
C GLY A 87 -2.94 -19.22 -2.26
N ASP A 88 -2.88 -19.86 -1.09
CA ASP A 88 -3.14 -21.30 -0.92
C ASP A 88 -4.61 -21.69 -1.25
N LEU A 89 -5.53 -20.74 -1.31
CA LEU A 89 -6.88 -20.95 -1.84
C LEU A 89 -6.86 -21.45 -3.29
N VAL A 90 -5.86 -21.04 -4.06
CA VAL A 90 -5.63 -21.48 -5.45
C VAL A 90 -4.74 -22.72 -5.45
N SER A 91 -3.47 -22.56 -5.09
CA SER A 91 -2.52 -23.67 -4.96
C SER A 91 -1.24 -23.20 -4.24
N ARG A 92 -0.46 -24.15 -3.70
CA ARG A 92 0.82 -23.84 -3.03
C ARG A 92 1.84 -23.15 -3.96
N ARG A 93 1.92 -23.59 -5.23
CA ARG A 93 2.83 -22.97 -6.22
C ARG A 93 2.40 -21.54 -6.54
N PHE A 94 1.11 -21.33 -6.71
CA PHE A 94 0.55 -20.00 -6.93
C PHE A 94 0.79 -19.07 -5.72
N SER A 95 0.59 -19.59 -4.50
CA SER A 95 0.84 -18.87 -3.26
C SER A 95 2.28 -18.36 -3.17
N LEU A 96 3.25 -19.20 -3.51
CA LEU A 96 4.66 -18.82 -3.52
C LEU A 96 4.93 -17.75 -4.60
N CYS A 97 4.43 -17.94 -5.82
CA CYS A 97 4.57 -16.98 -6.91
C CYS A 97 3.95 -15.62 -6.54
N LEU A 98 2.71 -15.63 -6.05
CA LEU A 98 2.00 -14.41 -5.61
C LEU A 98 2.78 -13.67 -4.53
N SER A 99 3.23 -14.40 -3.49
CA SER A 99 3.96 -13.79 -2.39
C SER A 99 5.28 -13.18 -2.85
N ILE A 100 6.08 -13.91 -3.62
CA ILE A 100 7.33 -13.38 -4.20
C ILE A 100 7.05 -12.13 -5.03
N THR A 101 6.04 -12.17 -5.91
CA THR A 101 5.68 -11.03 -6.77
C THR A 101 5.30 -9.81 -5.93
N VAL A 102 4.42 -9.98 -4.94
CA VAL A 102 3.99 -8.87 -4.08
C VAL A 102 5.16 -8.31 -3.28
N TYR A 103 5.98 -9.14 -2.66
CA TYR A 103 7.16 -8.68 -1.92
C TYR A 103 8.19 -7.97 -2.81
N LEU A 104 8.37 -8.40 -4.06
CA LEU A 104 9.24 -7.72 -5.02
C LEU A 104 8.67 -6.35 -5.41
N LEU A 105 7.35 -6.24 -5.63
CA LEU A 105 6.69 -4.98 -6.00
C LEU A 105 6.79 -3.92 -4.89
N ILE A 106 6.44 -4.30 -3.65
CA ILE A 106 6.51 -3.38 -2.52
C ILE A 106 7.93 -3.20 -1.96
N GLY A 107 8.83 -4.14 -2.25
CA GLY A 107 10.24 -4.09 -1.89
C GLY A 107 11.07 -3.40 -2.99
N PRO A 108 12.07 -4.11 -3.54
CA PRO A 108 13.13 -3.51 -4.35
C PRO A 108 12.67 -2.91 -5.68
N LEU A 109 11.54 -3.35 -6.26
CA LEU A 109 11.18 -2.91 -7.61
C LEU A 109 10.57 -1.51 -7.63
N PHE A 110 9.59 -1.20 -6.74
CA PHE A 110 8.83 0.04 -6.85
C PHE A 110 8.67 0.82 -5.54
N ALA A 111 8.05 0.25 -4.49
CA ALA A 111 7.71 1.05 -3.31
C ALA A 111 8.95 1.51 -2.54
N LEU A 112 9.91 0.62 -2.31
CA LEU A 112 11.11 0.94 -1.57
C LEU A 112 12.01 1.97 -2.28
N PRO A 113 12.37 1.85 -3.58
CA PRO A 113 13.08 2.89 -4.31
C PRO A 113 12.37 4.24 -4.29
N ARG A 114 11.04 4.23 -4.40
CA ARG A 114 10.22 5.45 -4.37
C ARG A 114 10.36 6.21 -3.05
N THR A 115 10.53 5.53 -1.91
CA THR A 115 10.75 6.22 -0.63
C THR A 115 12.01 7.10 -0.66
N GLY A 116 13.09 6.63 -1.27
CA GLY A 116 14.32 7.39 -1.45
C GLY A 116 14.15 8.56 -2.42
N SER A 117 13.53 8.31 -3.60
CA SER A 117 13.29 9.35 -4.60
C SER A 117 12.37 10.46 -4.08
N VAL A 118 11.28 10.11 -3.39
CA VAL A 118 10.34 11.08 -2.79
C VAL A 118 11.01 11.88 -1.69
N SER A 119 11.86 11.23 -0.88
CA SER A 119 12.64 11.93 0.15
C SER A 119 13.57 12.97 -0.45
N TYR A 120 14.24 12.66 -1.56
CA TYR A 120 15.06 13.63 -2.29
C TYR A 120 14.21 14.77 -2.87
N GLU A 121 13.14 14.43 -3.58
CA GLU A 121 12.25 15.36 -4.28
C GLU A 121 11.67 16.43 -3.35
N LEU A 122 11.13 16.02 -2.16
CA LEU A 122 10.48 16.95 -1.25
C LEU A 122 11.44 17.63 -0.28
N ALA A 123 12.54 16.98 0.11
CA ALA A 123 13.40 17.54 1.15
C ALA A 123 14.58 18.35 0.62
N VAL A 124 15.06 18.06 -0.61
CA VAL A 124 16.37 18.58 -1.04
C VAL A 124 16.34 19.20 -2.42
N ARG A 125 15.63 18.63 -3.40
CA ARG A 125 15.73 19.02 -4.83
C ARG A 125 15.62 20.52 -5.08
N SER A 126 14.66 21.19 -4.43
CA SER A 126 14.39 22.62 -4.65
C SER A 126 15.48 23.55 -4.12
N TYR A 127 16.41 23.04 -3.32
CA TYR A 127 17.54 23.80 -2.78
C TYR A 127 18.85 23.58 -3.56
N VAL A 128 18.83 22.71 -4.58
CA VAL A 128 20.01 22.30 -5.33
C VAL A 128 19.94 22.90 -6.73
N PRO A 129 21.03 23.55 -7.21
CA PRO A 129 21.12 23.97 -8.61
C PRO A 129 21.01 22.77 -9.57
N GLN A 130 20.37 22.98 -10.72
CA GLN A 130 20.08 21.92 -11.69
C GLN A 130 21.33 21.12 -12.12
N GLU A 131 22.49 21.77 -12.18
CA GLU A 131 23.78 21.15 -12.54
C GLU A 131 24.17 20.02 -11.54
N TYR A 132 23.77 20.12 -10.28
CA TYR A 132 24.16 19.21 -9.20
C TYR A 132 23.01 18.28 -8.76
N GLU A 133 21.83 18.33 -9.39
CA GLU A 133 20.66 17.52 -9.01
C GLU A 133 20.99 16.02 -8.97
N TRP A 134 21.71 15.50 -9.97
CA TRP A 134 22.06 14.09 -10.02
C TRP A 134 22.99 13.66 -8.87
N LEU A 135 23.97 14.52 -8.52
CA LEU A 135 24.89 14.24 -7.42
C LEU A 135 24.19 14.35 -6.06
N ALA A 136 23.33 15.35 -5.89
CA ALA A 136 22.55 15.53 -4.68
C ALA A 136 21.56 14.35 -4.48
N SER A 137 20.88 13.89 -5.55
CA SER A 137 20.04 12.71 -5.52
C SER A 137 20.83 11.48 -5.07
N LEU A 138 21.99 11.25 -5.67
CA LEU A 138 22.87 10.12 -5.33
C LEU A 138 23.29 10.16 -3.85
N LEU A 139 23.72 11.33 -3.35
CA LEU A 139 24.17 11.47 -1.96
C LEU A 139 23.02 11.30 -0.96
N VAL A 140 21.87 11.93 -1.21
CA VAL A 140 20.71 11.87 -0.33
C VAL A 140 20.16 10.44 -0.27
N THR A 141 20.00 9.79 -1.42
CA THR A 141 19.48 8.41 -1.47
C THR A 141 20.50 7.41 -0.90
N ALA A 142 21.81 7.64 -1.07
CA ALA A 142 22.85 6.84 -0.42
C ALA A 142 22.74 6.90 1.12
N VAL A 143 22.63 8.13 1.66
CA VAL A 143 22.43 8.32 3.11
C VAL A 143 21.13 7.69 3.56
N PHE A 144 20.05 7.89 2.81
CA PHE A 144 18.72 7.33 3.11
C PHE A 144 18.77 5.80 3.20
N PHE A 145 19.31 5.11 2.19
CA PHE A 145 19.37 3.65 2.20
C PHE A 145 20.43 3.08 3.15
N ALA A 146 21.52 3.81 3.42
CA ALA A 146 22.47 3.44 4.48
C ALA A 146 21.81 3.48 5.87
N LEU A 147 21.02 4.53 6.15
CA LEU A 147 20.22 4.63 7.39
C LEU A 147 19.15 3.53 7.43
N THR A 148 18.44 3.29 6.33
CA THR A 148 17.45 2.20 6.23
C THR A 148 18.10 0.85 6.56
N TYR A 149 19.25 0.53 5.97
CA TYR A 149 19.98 -0.70 6.26
C TYR A 149 20.37 -0.83 7.73
N TYR A 150 20.95 0.23 8.30
CA TYR A 150 21.38 0.22 9.69
C TYR A 150 20.21 0.06 10.67
N LEU A 151 19.12 0.80 10.44
CA LEU A 151 17.95 0.81 11.31
C LEU A 151 17.09 -0.46 11.16
N SER A 152 17.07 -1.08 9.99
CA SER A 152 16.37 -2.37 9.76
C SER A 152 17.02 -3.55 10.51
N GLY A 153 18.24 -3.38 11.02
CA GLY A 153 18.88 -4.39 11.88
C GLY A 153 18.26 -4.50 13.28
N ASN A 154 17.59 -3.44 13.79
CA ASN A 154 16.90 -3.37 15.07
C ASN A 154 15.65 -2.49 14.98
N PRO A 155 14.62 -2.91 14.25
CA PRO A 155 13.52 -2.03 13.83
C PRO A 155 12.64 -1.51 14.98
N GLY A 156 12.45 -2.28 16.06
CA GLY A 156 11.39 -2.05 17.05
C GLY A 156 11.39 -0.67 17.69
N LYS A 157 12.53 -0.24 18.28
CA LYS A 157 12.57 1.04 19.03
C LYS A 157 12.60 2.27 18.14
N VAL A 158 13.29 2.19 17.01
CA VAL A 158 13.49 3.36 16.12
C VAL A 158 12.24 3.69 15.35
N VAL A 159 11.57 2.68 14.79
CA VAL A 159 10.29 2.84 14.07
C VAL A 159 9.22 3.41 15.00
N ASP A 160 9.16 2.93 16.24
CA ASP A 160 8.21 3.44 17.24
C ASP A 160 8.46 4.91 17.58
N ILE A 161 9.72 5.32 17.77
CA ILE A 161 10.07 6.70 18.12
C ILE A 161 9.77 7.63 16.94
N ILE A 162 10.26 7.29 15.75
CA ILE A 162 10.07 8.14 14.56
C ILE A 162 8.58 8.21 14.23
N GLY A 163 7.85 7.10 14.18
CA GLY A 163 6.42 7.08 13.90
C GLY A 163 5.61 7.89 14.91
N LYS A 164 5.94 7.80 16.21
CA LYS A 164 5.23 8.51 17.28
C LYS A 164 5.31 10.03 17.17
N TYR A 165 6.44 10.58 16.76
CA TYR A 165 6.67 12.03 16.71
C TYR A 165 6.49 12.60 15.30
N MET A 166 6.95 11.89 14.28
CA MET A 166 6.98 12.41 12.91
C MET A 166 5.62 12.36 12.22
N THR A 167 4.82 11.32 12.46
CA THR A 167 3.47 11.24 11.89
C THR A 167 2.58 12.41 12.30
N PRO A 168 2.49 12.79 13.60
CA PRO A 168 1.77 13.99 13.99
C PRO A 168 2.30 15.28 13.37
N ILE A 169 3.63 15.45 13.28
CA ILE A 169 4.24 16.66 12.68
C ILE A 169 3.86 16.73 11.19
N LEU A 170 3.93 15.63 10.48
CA LEU A 170 3.55 15.56 9.07
C LEU A 170 2.07 15.90 8.85
N ILE A 171 1.17 15.32 9.67
CA ILE A 171 -0.26 15.63 9.60
C ILE A 171 -0.50 17.13 9.85
N VAL A 172 0.12 17.69 10.89
CA VAL A 172 0.01 19.12 11.21
C VAL A 172 0.54 19.97 10.06
N SER A 173 1.67 19.59 9.44
CA SER A 173 2.22 20.31 8.27
C SER A 173 1.24 20.31 7.08
N ILE A 174 0.60 19.18 6.79
CA ILE A 174 -0.40 19.08 5.72
C ILE A 174 -1.64 19.92 6.05
N VAL A 175 -2.13 19.87 7.29
CA VAL A 175 -3.27 20.68 7.73
C VAL A 175 -2.96 22.16 7.63
N LEU A 176 -1.79 22.60 8.09
CA LEU A 176 -1.37 24.00 7.97
C LEU A 176 -1.26 24.44 6.52
N LEU A 177 -0.70 23.58 5.64
CA LEU A 177 -0.61 23.87 4.22
C LEU A 177 -2.00 23.98 3.57
N TYR A 178 -2.92 23.07 3.92
CA TYR A 178 -4.31 23.12 3.46
C TYR A 178 -5.02 24.39 3.93
N LEU A 179 -4.87 24.76 5.20
CA LEU A 179 -5.44 26.01 5.74
C LEU A 179 -4.81 27.24 5.07
N ALA A 180 -3.52 27.22 4.79
CA ALA A 180 -2.85 28.27 4.03
C ALA A 180 -3.47 28.39 2.62
N CYS A 181 -3.71 27.26 1.93
CA CYS A 181 -4.39 27.26 0.63
C CYS A 181 -5.83 27.79 0.69
N LEU A 182 -6.52 27.70 1.84
CA LEU A 182 -7.89 28.19 1.98
C LEU A 182 -7.95 29.69 2.31
N PHE A 183 -7.11 30.16 3.23
CA PHE A 183 -7.30 31.43 3.91
C PHE A 183 -6.28 32.53 3.58
N LEU A 184 -5.08 32.16 3.06
CA LEU A 184 -4.08 33.18 2.72
C LEU A 184 -4.45 33.92 1.43
N ASP A 185 -4.13 35.21 1.40
CA ASP A 185 -4.19 36.00 0.17
C ASP A 185 -3.07 35.57 -0.78
N LYS A 186 -3.47 35.02 -1.92
CA LYS A 186 -2.57 34.43 -2.90
C LYS A 186 -2.12 35.42 -3.98
N SER A 187 -2.57 36.67 -3.93
CA SER A 187 -2.32 37.67 -4.97
C SER A 187 -0.86 38.09 -5.10
N GLN A 188 -0.04 37.90 -4.06
CA GLN A 188 1.36 38.31 -4.00
C GLN A 188 2.33 37.10 -3.99
N HIS A 189 1.83 35.88 -4.21
CA HIS A 189 2.65 34.68 -4.24
C HIS A 189 3.21 34.41 -5.64
N ALA A 190 4.37 33.73 -5.70
CA ALA A 190 5.07 33.43 -6.96
C ALA A 190 4.33 32.40 -7.80
N LEU A 191 3.66 31.43 -7.16
CA LEU A 191 2.87 30.41 -7.83
C LEU A 191 1.47 30.92 -8.19
N GLN A 192 0.92 30.36 -9.26
CA GLN A 192 -0.45 30.67 -9.69
C GLN A 192 -1.46 29.82 -8.94
N TYR A 193 -2.28 30.46 -8.18
CA TYR A 193 -3.42 29.87 -7.47
C TYR A 193 -4.73 30.44 -7.99
N GLY A 194 -5.82 29.68 -7.84
CA GLY A 194 -7.13 30.16 -8.24
C GLY A 194 -8.26 29.32 -7.69
N ALA A 195 -9.47 29.57 -8.21
CA ALA A 195 -10.57 28.62 -8.07
C ALA A 195 -10.16 27.27 -8.66
N ILE A 196 -10.89 26.22 -8.26
CA ILE A 196 -10.64 24.87 -8.78
C ILE A 196 -10.61 24.92 -10.32
N GLY A 197 -9.52 24.42 -10.90
CA GLY A 197 -9.30 24.43 -12.35
C GLY A 197 -10.24 23.49 -13.10
N GLN A 198 -10.23 23.57 -14.44
CA GLN A 198 -10.97 22.62 -15.27
C GLN A 198 -10.25 21.27 -15.34
N ALA A 199 -11.03 20.19 -15.42
CA ALA A 199 -10.49 18.85 -15.62
C ALA A 199 -9.74 18.75 -16.97
N LYS A 200 -8.63 18.01 -16.99
CA LYS A 200 -7.77 17.83 -18.17
C LYS A 200 -7.76 16.36 -18.60
N GLY A 201 -7.58 16.12 -19.91
CA GLY A 201 -7.48 14.77 -20.46
C GLY A 201 -8.67 13.89 -20.09
N GLU A 202 -8.39 12.65 -19.74
CA GLU A 202 -9.41 11.63 -19.39
C GLU A 202 -10.22 11.97 -18.13
N TYR A 203 -9.71 12.85 -17.25
CA TYR A 203 -10.47 13.27 -16.05
C TYR A 203 -11.76 14.04 -16.38
N ARG A 204 -11.93 14.54 -17.62
CA ARG A 204 -13.18 15.19 -18.06
C ARG A 204 -14.37 14.23 -18.09
N GLU A 205 -14.11 12.97 -18.47
CA GLU A 205 -15.16 11.98 -18.73
C GLU A 205 -15.17 10.84 -17.70
N ILE A 206 -13.98 10.39 -17.27
CA ILE A 206 -13.83 9.18 -16.47
C ILE A 206 -13.02 9.42 -15.17
N ALA A 207 -13.19 10.59 -14.55
CA ALA A 207 -12.40 11.00 -13.37
C ALA A 207 -12.35 9.94 -12.26
N PHE A 208 -13.48 9.30 -11.93
CA PHE A 208 -13.53 8.25 -10.91
C PHE A 208 -12.62 7.06 -11.26
N PHE A 209 -12.72 6.56 -12.49
CA PHE A 209 -11.95 5.42 -12.95
C PHE A 209 -10.45 5.74 -13.08
N LYS A 210 -10.14 6.97 -13.51
CA LYS A 210 -8.75 7.45 -13.55
C LYS A 210 -8.17 7.54 -12.14
N GLY A 211 -8.96 8.03 -11.19
CA GLY A 211 -8.60 8.03 -9.77
C GLY A 211 -8.33 6.61 -9.23
N MET A 212 -9.09 5.60 -9.66
CA MET A 212 -8.81 4.20 -9.30
C MET A 212 -7.43 3.74 -9.77
N ILE A 213 -6.98 4.14 -10.95
CA ILE A 213 -5.66 3.80 -11.48
C ILE A 213 -4.56 4.51 -10.71
N GLU A 214 -4.77 5.78 -10.35
CA GLU A 214 -3.83 6.49 -9.49
C GLU A 214 -3.71 5.83 -8.11
N GLY A 215 -4.80 5.26 -7.57
CA GLY A 215 -4.76 4.46 -6.36
C GLY A 215 -3.93 3.18 -6.49
N TYR A 216 -3.89 2.54 -7.67
CA TYR A 216 -2.96 1.42 -7.90
C TYR A 216 -1.50 1.87 -7.78
N ASN A 217 -1.19 3.08 -8.26
CA ASN A 217 0.16 3.63 -8.21
C ASN A 217 0.67 3.87 -6.78
N ALA A 218 -0.21 4.05 -5.79
CA ALA A 218 0.18 4.22 -4.38
C ALA A 218 0.78 2.95 -3.76
N LEU A 219 0.44 1.73 -4.28
CA LEU A 219 0.96 0.42 -3.87
C LEU A 219 0.42 -0.13 -2.54
N ASP A 220 -0.53 0.53 -1.90
CA ASP A 220 -1.10 0.08 -0.63
C ASP A 220 -1.93 -1.19 -0.78
N GLY A 221 -2.61 -1.37 -1.93
CA GLY A 221 -3.40 -2.57 -2.22
C GLY A 221 -2.61 -3.88 -2.07
N PRO A 222 -1.46 -4.06 -2.73
CA PRO A 222 -0.57 -5.21 -2.53
C PRO A 222 0.08 -5.24 -1.14
N ALA A 223 0.36 -4.09 -0.54
CA ALA A 223 0.96 -4.00 0.79
C ALA A 223 0.01 -4.44 1.90
N GLY A 224 -1.31 -4.21 1.76
CA GLY A 224 -2.31 -4.58 2.74
C GLY A 224 -2.21 -6.05 3.19
N PRO A 225 -2.29 -7.05 2.29
CA PRO A 225 -2.14 -8.46 2.64
C PRO A 225 -0.82 -8.79 3.34
N VAL A 226 0.27 -8.08 3.02
CA VAL A 226 1.58 -8.27 3.66
C VAL A 226 1.57 -7.73 5.08
N PHE A 227 0.99 -6.56 5.30
CA PHE A 227 0.93 -5.92 6.61
C PHE A 227 -0.12 -6.54 7.56
N ALA A 228 -0.96 -7.46 7.09
CA ALA A 228 -1.94 -8.15 7.92
C ALA A 228 -1.30 -8.82 9.15
N ILE A 229 -0.09 -9.37 9.03
CA ILE A 229 0.62 -10.00 10.14
C ILE A 229 0.94 -9.02 11.28
N ILE A 230 1.27 -7.78 10.95
CA ILE A 230 1.59 -6.73 11.93
C ILE A 230 0.35 -6.42 12.78
N ILE A 231 -0.81 -6.28 12.13
CA ILE A 231 -2.06 -5.98 12.85
C ILE A 231 -2.55 -7.16 13.67
N ILE A 232 -2.37 -8.39 13.16
CA ILE A 232 -2.67 -9.61 13.92
C ILE A 232 -1.84 -9.65 15.19
N HIS A 233 -0.53 -9.42 15.10
CA HIS A 233 0.37 -9.40 16.25
C HIS A 233 0.01 -8.27 17.23
N ALA A 234 -0.31 -7.07 16.74
CA ALA A 234 -0.72 -5.97 17.58
C ALA A 234 -2.00 -6.27 18.38
N ILE A 235 -3.02 -6.88 17.72
CA ILE A 235 -4.28 -7.26 18.38
C ILE A 235 -4.05 -8.42 19.37
N THR A 236 -3.29 -9.44 18.99
CA THR A 236 -3.00 -10.59 19.86
C THR A 236 -2.12 -10.21 21.04
N GLY A 237 -1.25 -9.21 20.90
CA GLY A 237 -0.48 -8.60 21.99
C GLY A 237 -1.36 -7.99 23.09
N PHE A 238 -2.59 -7.57 22.76
CA PHE A 238 -3.60 -7.17 23.72
C PHE A 238 -4.38 -8.35 24.33
N GLN A 239 -3.89 -9.58 24.21
CA GLN A 239 -4.50 -10.81 24.73
C GLN A 239 -5.85 -11.18 24.06
N VAL A 240 -6.12 -10.67 22.85
CA VAL A 240 -7.27 -11.06 22.03
C VAL A 240 -6.85 -12.24 21.16
N LYS A 241 -7.29 -13.46 21.52
CA LYS A 241 -6.92 -14.71 20.82
C LYS A 241 -8.02 -15.25 19.91
N GLU A 242 -9.28 -14.89 20.16
CA GLU A 242 -10.42 -15.36 19.38
C GLU A 242 -10.42 -14.71 18.00
N ARG A 243 -10.36 -15.51 16.93
CA ARG A 243 -10.31 -15.04 15.55
C ARG A 243 -11.44 -14.08 15.17
N LYS A 244 -12.65 -14.34 15.63
CA LYS A 244 -13.80 -13.47 15.41
C LYS A 244 -13.55 -12.05 15.94
N ASN A 245 -12.95 -11.94 17.12
CA ASN A 245 -12.60 -10.67 17.75
C ASN A 245 -11.40 -10.00 17.04
N VAL A 246 -10.40 -10.78 16.59
CA VAL A 246 -9.30 -10.27 15.76
C VAL A 246 -9.85 -9.63 14.48
N VAL A 247 -10.71 -10.33 13.72
CA VAL A 247 -11.38 -9.79 12.53
C VAL A 247 -12.16 -8.52 12.87
N LYS A 248 -12.98 -8.55 13.93
CA LYS A 248 -13.79 -7.40 14.36
C LYS A 248 -12.93 -6.16 14.60
N TYR A 249 -11.86 -6.30 15.38
CA TYR A 249 -11.00 -5.16 15.71
C TYR A 249 -10.14 -4.70 14.53
N THR A 250 -9.74 -5.60 13.65
CA THR A 250 -9.12 -5.25 12.36
C THR A 250 -10.06 -4.38 11.52
N VAL A 251 -11.33 -4.76 11.40
CA VAL A 251 -12.32 -3.98 10.63
C VAL A 251 -12.54 -2.60 11.25
N ILE A 252 -12.78 -2.53 12.56
CA ILE A 252 -13.05 -1.26 13.26
C ILE A 252 -11.83 -0.32 13.14
N SER A 253 -10.63 -0.80 13.46
CA SER A 253 -9.41 0.00 13.39
C SER A 253 -9.06 0.37 11.94
N GLY A 254 -9.30 -0.53 10.99
CA GLY A 254 -9.08 -0.29 9.58
C GLY A 254 -9.99 0.76 9.00
N ILE A 255 -11.29 0.74 9.31
CA ILE A 255 -12.22 1.81 8.90
C ILE A 255 -11.76 3.16 9.47
N GLY A 256 -11.34 3.19 10.74
CA GLY A 256 -10.78 4.41 11.33
C GLY A 256 -9.55 4.92 10.59
N ALA A 257 -8.62 4.03 10.20
CA ALA A 257 -7.43 4.39 9.43
C ALA A 257 -7.79 4.92 8.04
N VAL A 258 -8.70 4.25 7.32
CA VAL A 258 -9.18 4.70 6.00
C VAL A 258 -9.85 6.08 6.08
N LEU A 259 -10.63 6.36 7.13
CA LEU A 259 -11.23 7.68 7.32
C LEU A 259 -10.17 8.77 7.52
N ILE A 260 -9.16 8.53 8.34
CA ILE A 260 -8.05 9.48 8.54
C ILE A 260 -7.29 9.70 7.22
N LEU A 261 -6.95 8.62 6.49
CA LEU A 261 -6.31 8.71 5.18
C LEU A 261 -7.17 9.51 4.20
N SER A 262 -8.48 9.24 4.15
CA SER A 262 -9.41 9.95 3.25
C SER A 262 -9.44 11.45 3.49
N ILE A 263 -9.39 11.89 4.75
CA ILE A 263 -9.34 13.30 5.11
C ILE A 263 -8.03 13.93 4.60
N ILE A 264 -6.91 13.26 4.79
CA ILE A 264 -5.61 13.75 4.34
C ILE A 264 -5.53 13.79 2.81
N TYR A 265 -6.02 12.74 2.13
CA TYR A 265 -6.07 12.71 0.67
C TYR A 265 -6.95 13.82 0.11
N TYR A 266 -8.08 14.13 0.77
CA TYR A 266 -8.91 15.26 0.41
C TYR A 266 -8.14 16.58 0.47
N MET A 267 -7.40 16.84 1.57
CA MET A 267 -6.58 18.03 1.72
C MET A 267 -5.50 18.14 0.63
N LEU A 268 -4.78 17.04 0.39
CA LEU A 268 -3.72 16.99 -0.62
C LEU A 268 -4.28 17.18 -2.04
N THR A 269 -5.39 16.53 -2.36
CA THR A 269 -6.05 16.64 -3.67
C THR A 269 -6.58 18.07 -3.90
N TYR A 270 -7.14 18.70 -2.87
CA TYR A 270 -7.60 20.08 -2.93
C TYR A 270 -6.46 21.07 -3.17
N ILE A 271 -5.31 20.89 -2.49
CA ILE A 271 -4.10 21.69 -2.73
C ILE A 271 -3.71 21.61 -4.22
N GLY A 272 -3.71 20.40 -4.79
CA GLY A 272 -3.43 20.20 -6.21
C GLY A 272 -4.46 20.87 -7.11
N ALA A 273 -5.76 20.70 -6.83
CA ALA A 273 -6.85 21.23 -7.66
C ALA A 273 -6.90 22.78 -7.72
N THR A 274 -6.38 23.44 -6.69
CA THR A 274 -6.32 24.92 -6.59
C THR A 274 -4.97 25.50 -7.04
N THR A 275 -3.98 24.67 -7.37
CA THR A 275 -2.65 25.09 -7.85
C THR A 275 -2.59 25.01 -9.37
N HIS A 276 -2.48 26.16 -10.04
CA HIS A 276 -2.50 26.24 -11.52
C HIS A 276 -1.11 26.12 -12.13
N THR A 277 -0.05 26.47 -11.39
CA THR A 277 1.34 26.21 -11.81
C THR A 277 1.55 24.72 -11.98
N ILE A 278 1.97 24.30 -13.19
CA ILE A 278 2.15 22.87 -13.50
C ILE A 278 3.49 22.40 -12.95
N PHE A 279 3.46 21.29 -12.24
CA PHE A 279 4.63 20.61 -11.72
C PHE A 279 4.82 19.24 -12.38
N GLU A 280 6.04 18.75 -12.37
CA GLU A 280 6.40 17.45 -12.95
C GLU A 280 5.76 16.27 -12.21
N ASN A 281 5.64 16.40 -10.89
CA ASN A 281 5.04 15.39 -10.02
C ASN A 281 4.47 16.03 -8.73
N GLY A 282 3.72 15.24 -7.96
CA GLY A 282 3.07 15.72 -6.74
C GLY A 282 4.05 16.08 -5.61
N GLY A 283 5.26 15.54 -5.61
CA GLY A 283 6.30 15.91 -4.67
C GLY A 283 6.77 17.34 -4.88
N ALA A 284 7.15 17.66 -6.13
CA ALA A 284 7.54 19.01 -6.53
C ALA A 284 6.41 20.03 -6.26
N LEU A 285 5.14 19.63 -6.54
CA LEU A 285 3.97 20.45 -6.26
C LEU A 285 3.86 20.79 -4.77
N LEU A 286 3.87 19.79 -3.89
CA LEU A 286 3.72 20.01 -2.45
C LEU A 286 4.84 20.85 -1.87
N HIS A 287 6.09 20.58 -2.28
CA HIS A 287 7.23 21.37 -1.82
C HIS A 287 7.13 22.82 -2.32
N GLY A 288 6.79 23.02 -3.60
CA GLY A 288 6.61 24.34 -4.19
C GLY A 288 5.54 25.15 -3.46
N VAL A 289 4.35 24.55 -3.24
CA VAL A 289 3.25 25.22 -2.53
C VAL A 289 3.61 25.49 -1.06
N ALA A 290 4.29 24.58 -0.38
CA ALA A 290 4.71 24.78 1.01
C ALA A 290 5.75 25.90 1.13
N SER A 291 6.71 25.96 0.21
CA SER A 291 7.74 27.00 0.20
C SER A 291 7.17 28.37 -0.17
N ASP A 292 6.19 28.41 -1.07
CA ASP A 292 5.55 29.65 -1.50
C ASP A 292 4.58 30.22 -0.45
N LEU A 293 3.66 29.42 0.09
CA LEU A 293 2.65 29.87 1.05
C LEU A 293 3.15 30.00 2.49
N LEU A 294 4.03 29.10 2.93
CA LEU A 294 4.54 29.06 4.30
C LEU A 294 6.00 29.51 4.41
N GLY A 295 6.57 29.96 3.31
CA GLY A 295 7.97 30.42 3.22
C GLY A 295 8.97 29.23 3.23
N PRO A 296 10.29 29.53 3.13
CA PRO A 296 11.34 28.51 3.07
C PRO A 296 11.32 27.53 4.25
N VAL A 297 10.93 28.02 5.43
CA VAL A 297 10.80 27.18 6.64
C VAL A 297 9.67 26.16 6.49
N GLY A 298 8.55 26.54 5.86
CA GLY A 298 7.42 25.62 5.57
C GLY A 298 7.84 24.50 4.65
N GLY A 299 8.54 24.79 3.57
CA GLY A 299 9.11 23.79 2.66
C GLY A 299 10.08 22.84 3.37
N LEU A 300 10.98 23.39 4.21
CA LEU A 300 11.95 22.61 4.97
C LEU A 300 11.27 21.65 6.00
N VAL A 301 10.30 22.15 6.75
CA VAL A 301 9.56 21.35 7.75
C VAL A 301 8.77 20.24 7.07
N LEU A 302 8.09 20.54 5.96
CA LEU A 302 7.38 19.53 5.17
C LEU A 302 8.36 18.48 4.62
N GLY A 303 9.44 18.91 3.98
CA GLY A 303 10.47 18.01 3.41
C GLY A 303 11.09 17.10 4.45
N ALA A 304 11.48 17.64 5.61
CA ALA A 304 12.03 16.86 6.72
C ALA A 304 11.01 15.83 7.26
N SER A 305 9.74 16.25 7.40
CA SER A 305 8.66 15.36 7.86
C SER A 305 8.41 14.22 6.90
N VAL A 306 8.43 14.51 5.58
CA VAL A 306 8.28 13.49 4.53
C VAL A 306 9.48 12.56 4.48
N PHE A 307 10.71 13.08 4.59
CA PHE A 307 11.92 12.28 4.66
C PHE A 307 11.83 11.23 5.78
N LEU A 308 11.40 11.65 6.96
CA LEU A 308 11.28 10.76 8.11
C LEU A 308 10.10 9.78 7.98
N ALA A 309 8.98 10.20 7.41
CA ALA A 309 7.86 9.31 7.08
C ALA A 309 8.26 8.24 6.05
N CYS A 310 8.97 8.64 4.99
CA CYS A 310 9.54 7.71 4.01
C CYS A 310 10.55 6.75 4.66
N MET A 311 11.33 7.23 5.64
CA MET A 311 12.29 6.40 6.37
C MET A 311 11.59 5.29 7.17
N THR A 312 10.50 5.60 7.88
CA THR A 312 9.73 4.57 8.62
C THR A 312 9.13 3.52 7.70
N THR A 313 8.55 3.96 6.58
CA THR A 313 8.02 3.06 5.54
C THR A 313 9.14 2.20 4.94
N SER A 314 10.28 2.80 4.62
CA SER A 314 11.44 2.09 4.07
C SER A 314 11.96 1.01 5.03
N ILE A 315 12.08 1.30 6.32
CA ILE A 315 12.47 0.32 7.34
C ILE A 315 11.44 -0.81 7.43
N GLY A 316 10.14 -0.48 7.48
CA GLY A 316 9.06 -1.47 7.55
C GLY A 316 9.03 -2.41 6.34
N LEU A 317 9.15 -1.87 5.12
CA LEU A 317 9.20 -2.66 3.89
C LEU A 317 10.47 -3.53 3.81
N THR A 318 11.62 -2.97 4.16
CA THR A 318 12.91 -3.69 4.17
C THR A 318 12.89 -4.86 5.16
N THR A 319 12.38 -4.64 6.37
CA THR A 319 12.28 -5.72 7.38
C THR A 319 11.30 -6.80 6.94
N SER A 320 10.09 -6.42 6.47
CA SER A 320 9.10 -7.39 5.98
C SER A 320 9.63 -8.21 4.81
N PHE A 321 10.36 -7.57 3.88
CA PHE A 321 11.02 -8.24 2.76
C PHE A 321 12.10 -9.21 3.25
N ALA A 322 12.98 -8.74 4.14
CA ALA A 322 14.09 -9.54 4.64
C ALA A 322 13.61 -10.72 5.47
N ASP A 323 12.58 -10.55 6.31
CA ASP A 323 11.98 -11.64 7.09
C ASP A 323 11.39 -12.72 6.18
N TYR A 324 10.62 -12.32 5.17
CA TYR A 324 10.01 -13.24 4.22
C TYR A 324 11.07 -14.04 3.44
N PHE A 325 12.06 -13.34 2.86
CA PHE A 325 13.08 -14.01 2.06
C PHE A 325 14.08 -14.81 2.90
N HIS A 326 14.32 -14.44 4.15
CA HIS A 326 15.11 -15.25 5.07
C HIS A 326 14.38 -16.55 5.46
N GLU A 327 13.05 -16.50 5.65
CA GLU A 327 12.23 -17.72 5.85
C GLU A 327 12.24 -18.61 4.60
N LEU A 328 12.23 -18.01 3.40
CA LEU A 328 12.24 -18.73 2.12
C LEU A 328 13.63 -19.30 1.77
N LEU A 329 14.70 -18.58 2.10
CA LEU A 329 16.10 -18.90 1.80
C LEU A 329 16.96 -18.92 3.07
N PRO A 330 16.83 -19.94 3.93
CA PRO A 330 17.53 -19.97 5.23
C PRO A 330 19.05 -19.97 5.13
N SER A 331 19.60 -20.32 3.96
CA SER A 331 21.04 -20.28 3.67
C SER A 331 21.61 -18.86 3.55
N VAL A 332 20.74 -17.86 3.31
CA VAL A 332 21.15 -16.45 3.16
C VAL A 332 20.83 -15.70 4.44
N SER A 333 21.83 -15.10 5.07
CA SER A 333 21.61 -14.36 6.31
C SER A 333 20.71 -13.13 6.09
N TYR A 334 19.88 -12.82 7.07
CA TYR A 334 19.01 -11.64 7.11
C TYR A 334 19.75 -10.35 6.69
N ARG A 335 20.95 -10.12 7.24
CA ARG A 335 21.76 -8.94 6.91
C ARG A 335 22.16 -8.86 5.44
N LYS A 336 22.46 -9.99 4.80
CA LYS A 336 22.79 -10.01 3.35
C LYS A 336 21.57 -9.67 2.50
N ILE A 337 20.38 -10.17 2.87
CA ILE A 337 19.14 -9.84 2.17
C ILE A 337 18.82 -8.35 2.33
N THR A 338 18.91 -7.82 3.55
CA THR A 338 18.69 -6.40 3.83
C THR A 338 19.68 -5.52 3.06
N ALA A 339 20.97 -5.89 3.01
CA ALA A 339 21.98 -5.14 2.24
C ALA A 339 21.66 -5.17 0.74
N ALA A 340 21.33 -6.34 0.20
CA ALA A 340 21.01 -6.49 -1.22
C ALA A 340 19.79 -5.68 -1.64
N VAL A 341 18.71 -5.70 -0.83
CA VAL A 341 17.50 -4.93 -1.14
C VAL A 341 17.73 -3.43 -1.03
N CYS A 342 18.48 -2.96 -0.03
CA CYS A 342 18.80 -1.54 0.11
C CYS A 342 19.71 -1.05 -1.03
N LEU A 343 20.73 -1.83 -1.41
CA LEU A 343 21.63 -1.46 -2.50
C LEU A 343 20.90 -1.42 -3.85
N PHE A 344 20.05 -2.41 -4.13
CA PHE A 344 19.24 -2.43 -5.34
C PHE A 344 18.27 -1.23 -5.38
N SER A 345 17.57 -0.97 -4.28
CA SER A 345 16.62 0.14 -4.17
C SER A 345 17.32 1.50 -4.28
N PHE A 346 18.53 1.64 -3.74
CA PHE A 346 19.38 2.81 -3.94
C PHE A 346 19.68 3.04 -5.42
N ALA A 347 20.11 2.00 -6.14
CA ALA A 347 20.41 2.13 -7.58
C ALA A 347 19.15 2.52 -8.37
N VAL A 348 18.00 1.87 -8.09
CA VAL A 348 16.75 2.13 -8.77
C VAL A 348 16.16 3.51 -8.42
N SER A 349 16.33 4.01 -7.19
CA SER A 349 15.81 5.32 -6.78
C SER A 349 16.41 6.48 -7.54
N ASN A 350 17.65 6.33 -8.08
CA ASN A 350 18.35 7.36 -8.83
C ASN A 350 17.97 7.45 -10.32
N VAL A 351 17.05 6.61 -10.78
CA VAL A 351 16.48 6.71 -12.14
C VAL A 351 15.50 7.90 -12.27
N GLY A 352 15.03 8.40 -11.13
CA GLY A 352 14.08 9.52 -11.04
C GLY A 352 12.65 9.09 -10.73
N LEU A 353 11.96 9.93 -9.95
CA LEU A 353 10.62 9.63 -9.45
C LEU A 353 9.58 9.43 -10.57
N SER A 354 9.54 10.36 -11.52
CA SER A 354 8.58 10.33 -12.64
C SER A 354 8.77 9.08 -13.53
N TYR A 355 10.02 8.67 -13.76
CA TYR A 355 10.30 7.44 -14.50
C TYR A 355 9.91 6.18 -13.73
N LEU A 356 10.17 6.13 -12.42
CA LEU A 356 9.72 5.03 -11.56
C LEU A 356 8.21 4.85 -11.61
N ILE A 357 7.46 5.95 -11.58
CA ILE A 357 5.98 5.92 -11.69
C ILE A 357 5.57 5.38 -13.05
N ALA A 358 6.15 5.90 -14.14
CA ALA A 358 5.80 5.50 -15.51
C ALA A 358 6.06 4.00 -15.77
N VAL A 359 7.14 3.45 -15.25
CA VAL A 359 7.48 2.01 -15.41
C VAL A 359 6.62 1.12 -14.50
N SER A 360 6.28 1.59 -13.30
CA SER A 360 5.48 0.78 -12.35
C SER A 360 4.03 0.66 -12.78
N GLN A 361 3.44 1.68 -13.38
CA GLN A 361 2.00 1.73 -13.69
C GLN A 361 1.50 0.56 -14.55
N PRO A 362 2.11 0.20 -15.70
CA PRO A 362 1.64 -0.95 -16.49
C PRO A 362 1.72 -2.27 -15.73
N VAL A 363 2.78 -2.46 -14.93
CA VAL A 363 2.96 -3.67 -14.11
C VAL A 363 1.86 -3.77 -13.04
N LEU A 364 1.53 -2.66 -12.42
CA LEU A 364 0.45 -2.61 -11.42
C LEU A 364 -0.91 -2.85 -12.05
N MET A 365 -1.19 -2.28 -13.21
CA MET A 365 -2.41 -2.53 -13.97
C MET A 365 -2.63 -4.01 -14.31
N MET A 366 -1.54 -4.80 -14.47
CA MET A 366 -1.64 -6.25 -14.69
C MET A 366 -1.92 -7.03 -13.39
N ILE A 367 -1.31 -6.64 -12.28
CA ILE A 367 -1.27 -7.45 -11.05
C ILE A 367 -2.45 -7.15 -10.13
N TYR A 368 -2.84 -5.87 -10.02
CA TYR A 368 -3.95 -5.46 -9.14
C TYR A 368 -5.27 -6.18 -9.41
N PRO A 369 -5.74 -6.34 -10.67
CA PRO A 369 -6.98 -7.06 -10.93
C PRO A 369 -7.01 -8.48 -10.38
N ALA A 370 -5.94 -9.23 -10.59
CA ALA A 370 -5.82 -10.58 -10.07
C ALA A 370 -5.84 -10.61 -8.52
N LEU A 371 -5.12 -9.69 -7.89
CA LEU A 371 -5.11 -9.56 -6.44
C LEU A 371 -6.49 -9.17 -5.89
N ILE A 372 -7.17 -8.19 -6.51
CA ILE A 372 -8.52 -7.77 -6.15
C ILE A 372 -9.49 -8.95 -6.22
N VAL A 373 -9.46 -9.72 -7.32
CA VAL A 373 -10.31 -10.90 -7.49
C VAL A 373 -10.05 -11.92 -6.39
N LEU A 374 -8.79 -12.19 -6.05
CA LEU A 374 -8.44 -13.13 -4.98
C LEU A 374 -8.94 -12.65 -3.62
N ILE A 375 -8.77 -11.37 -3.31
CA ILE A 375 -9.29 -10.74 -2.09
C ILE A 375 -10.81 -10.90 -2.04
N LEU A 376 -11.55 -10.52 -3.09
CA LEU A 376 -13.01 -10.59 -3.13
C LEU A 376 -13.53 -12.02 -3.01
N LEU A 377 -12.92 -12.97 -3.70
CA LEU A 377 -13.28 -14.40 -3.61
C LEU A 377 -13.03 -14.97 -2.21
N SER A 378 -12.09 -14.45 -1.45
CA SER A 378 -11.83 -14.87 -0.08
C SER A 378 -12.99 -14.59 0.87
N PHE A 379 -13.74 -13.49 0.67
CA PHE A 379 -14.93 -13.15 1.46
C PHE A 379 -16.10 -14.12 1.23
N VAL A 380 -16.22 -14.61 -0.01
CA VAL A 380 -17.28 -15.57 -0.39
C VAL A 380 -16.82 -17.02 -0.28
N ARG A 381 -15.66 -17.27 0.35
CA ARG A 381 -15.05 -18.60 0.52
C ARG A 381 -16.02 -19.65 1.08
N LYS A 382 -16.86 -19.27 2.03
CA LYS A 382 -17.87 -20.19 2.62
C LYS A 382 -18.83 -20.76 1.57
N TRP A 383 -19.19 -19.96 0.55
CA TRP A 383 -20.08 -20.35 -0.54
C TRP A 383 -19.35 -21.12 -1.64
N ILE A 384 -18.10 -20.77 -1.89
CA ILE A 384 -17.24 -21.45 -2.88
C ILE A 384 -16.92 -22.88 -2.38
N GLY A 385 -16.67 -23.04 -1.09
CA GLY A 385 -16.25 -24.31 -0.49
C GLY A 385 -14.87 -24.74 -1.04
N ASP A 386 -14.72 -26.02 -1.38
CA ASP A 386 -13.46 -26.61 -1.86
C ASP A 386 -13.24 -26.49 -3.38
N ARG A 387 -14.03 -25.66 -4.08
CA ARG A 387 -13.99 -25.53 -5.55
C ARG A 387 -12.83 -24.63 -6.00
N LYS A 388 -11.62 -25.20 -6.05
CA LYS A 388 -10.41 -24.47 -6.47
C LYS A 388 -10.51 -23.84 -7.86
N MET A 389 -11.27 -24.46 -8.77
CA MET A 389 -11.42 -23.97 -10.15
C MET A 389 -12.12 -22.61 -10.21
N VAL A 390 -12.95 -22.25 -9.23
CA VAL A 390 -13.54 -20.91 -9.13
C VAL A 390 -12.43 -19.86 -9.01
N TYR A 391 -11.47 -20.07 -8.12
CA TYR A 391 -10.33 -19.17 -7.96
C TYR A 391 -9.44 -19.15 -9.22
N ILE A 392 -9.09 -20.34 -9.74
CA ILE A 392 -8.16 -20.47 -10.86
C ILE A 392 -8.72 -19.77 -12.12
N LEU A 393 -9.94 -20.11 -12.52
CA LEU A 393 -10.52 -19.57 -13.76
C LEU A 393 -10.83 -18.07 -13.65
N SER A 394 -11.28 -17.62 -12.47
CA SER A 394 -11.53 -16.20 -12.23
C SER A 394 -10.22 -15.40 -12.29
N MET A 395 -9.14 -15.89 -11.70
CA MET A 395 -7.84 -15.25 -11.71
C MET A 395 -7.19 -15.24 -13.10
N ILE A 396 -7.30 -16.33 -13.84
CA ILE A 396 -6.83 -16.39 -15.25
C ILE A 396 -7.57 -15.36 -16.07
N GLY A 397 -8.92 -15.30 -15.95
CA GLY A 397 -9.72 -14.31 -16.65
C GLY A 397 -9.30 -12.88 -16.32
N ALA A 398 -9.16 -12.56 -15.02
CA ALA A 398 -8.72 -11.25 -14.58
C ALA A 398 -7.32 -10.89 -15.12
N PHE A 399 -6.34 -11.77 -14.94
CA PHE A 399 -4.97 -11.51 -15.31
C PHE A 399 -4.76 -11.38 -16.82
N CYS A 400 -5.33 -12.28 -17.64
CA CYS A 400 -5.16 -12.24 -19.10
C CYS A 400 -5.71 -10.95 -19.69
N PHE A 401 -6.89 -10.51 -19.27
CA PHE A 401 -7.49 -9.29 -19.81
C PHE A 401 -6.88 -8.02 -19.22
N ALA A 402 -6.43 -8.04 -17.96
CA ALA A 402 -5.63 -6.97 -17.38
C ALA A 402 -4.29 -6.80 -18.10
N PHE A 403 -3.62 -7.92 -18.44
CA PHE A 403 -2.40 -7.93 -19.24
C PHE A 403 -2.61 -7.30 -20.61
N LEU A 404 -3.65 -7.70 -21.35
CA LEU A 404 -3.97 -7.13 -22.66
C LEU A 404 -4.23 -5.62 -22.57
N ASN A 405 -4.98 -5.17 -21.54
CA ASN A 405 -5.27 -3.77 -21.31
C ASN A 405 -4.03 -2.96 -20.97
N ALA A 406 -3.15 -3.50 -20.10
CA ALA A 406 -1.89 -2.86 -19.73
C ALA A 406 -0.93 -2.73 -20.91
N MET A 407 -0.85 -3.76 -21.76
CA MET A 407 -0.02 -3.74 -22.98
C MET A 407 -0.55 -2.75 -24.01
N ASP A 408 -1.87 -2.75 -24.22
CA ASP A 408 -2.54 -1.79 -25.11
C ASP A 408 -2.30 -0.33 -24.69
N ASN A 409 -2.31 -0.07 -23.38
CA ASN A 409 -2.05 1.26 -22.82
C ASN A 409 -0.63 1.80 -23.10
N ILE A 410 0.34 0.91 -23.25
CA ILE A 410 1.72 1.27 -23.63
C ILE A 410 1.99 1.13 -25.14
N GLY A 411 0.92 0.93 -25.94
CA GLY A 411 1.02 0.85 -27.41
C GLY A 411 1.41 -0.52 -27.97
N ILE A 412 1.46 -1.57 -27.14
CA ILE A 412 1.75 -2.94 -27.59
C ILE A 412 0.44 -3.68 -27.82
N THR A 413 0.13 -4.02 -29.08
CA THR A 413 -1.10 -4.72 -29.45
C THR A 413 -0.83 -6.16 -29.87
N PHE A 414 -1.71 -7.08 -29.48
CA PHE A 414 -1.65 -8.50 -29.84
C PHE A 414 -2.70 -8.86 -30.93
N GLY A 415 -2.90 -7.95 -31.91
CA GLY A 415 -3.81 -8.16 -33.03
C GLY A 415 -5.23 -8.48 -32.58
N LEU A 416 -5.79 -9.58 -33.11
CA LEU A 416 -7.18 -10.01 -32.82
C LEU A 416 -7.51 -10.10 -31.32
N PHE A 417 -6.57 -10.49 -30.48
CA PHE A 417 -6.81 -10.61 -29.03
C PHE A 417 -7.08 -9.25 -28.38
N THR A 418 -6.31 -8.22 -28.75
CA THR A 418 -6.53 -6.86 -28.26
C THR A 418 -7.84 -6.28 -28.80
N GLU A 419 -8.16 -6.52 -30.09
CA GLU A 419 -9.43 -6.08 -30.68
C GLU A 419 -10.66 -6.72 -30.00
N TRP A 420 -10.57 -8.01 -29.65
CA TRP A 420 -11.62 -8.68 -28.89
C TRP A 420 -11.72 -8.14 -27.47
N ALA A 421 -10.59 -7.88 -26.82
CA ALA A 421 -10.57 -7.30 -25.49
C ALA A 421 -11.21 -5.91 -25.46
N ARG A 422 -10.93 -5.05 -26.46
CA ARG A 422 -11.54 -3.70 -26.61
C ARG A 422 -13.07 -3.71 -26.75
N LYS A 423 -13.66 -4.85 -27.21
CA LYS A 423 -15.13 -5.00 -27.30
C LYS A 423 -15.77 -5.32 -25.95
N LEU A 424 -14.98 -5.64 -24.91
CA LEU A 424 -15.54 -5.91 -23.60
C LEU A 424 -16.09 -4.61 -22.96
N PRO A 425 -17.21 -4.70 -22.25
CA PRO A 425 -17.71 -3.58 -21.49
C PRO A 425 -16.66 -3.14 -20.47
N LEU A 426 -16.57 -1.84 -20.24
CA LEU A 426 -15.63 -1.22 -19.29
C LEU A 426 -14.13 -1.34 -19.67
N TYR A 427 -13.79 -1.78 -20.89
CA TYR A 427 -12.39 -1.89 -21.31
C TYR A 427 -11.69 -0.53 -21.34
N GLU A 428 -12.33 0.49 -21.88
CA GLU A 428 -11.82 1.88 -21.91
C GLU A 428 -11.69 2.49 -20.52
N LEU A 429 -12.43 1.95 -19.54
CA LEU A 429 -12.35 2.34 -18.13
C LEU A 429 -11.29 1.54 -17.36
N HIS A 430 -10.45 0.76 -18.05
CA HIS A 430 -9.46 -0.15 -17.49
C HIS A 430 -10.04 -1.25 -16.56
N LEU A 431 -11.33 -1.51 -16.68
CA LEU A 431 -12.06 -2.54 -15.91
C LEU A 431 -12.53 -3.72 -16.79
N GLY A 432 -12.04 -3.82 -18.02
CA GLY A 432 -12.39 -4.91 -18.95
C GLY A 432 -12.11 -6.33 -18.42
N TRP A 433 -11.26 -6.46 -17.41
CA TRP A 433 -10.97 -7.72 -16.73
C TRP A 433 -12.11 -8.23 -15.82
N MET A 434 -13.06 -7.37 -15.42
CA MET A 434 -14.12 -7.73 -14.47
C MET A 434 -15.04 -8.81 -15.02
N LEU A 435 -15.53 -8.64 -16.28
CA LEU A 435 -16.42 -9.59 -16.90
C LEU A 435 -15.77 -10.98 -17.07
N PRO A 436 -14.54 -11.11 -17.64
CA PRO A 436 -13.84 -12.39 -17.71
C PRO A 436 -13.58 -13.03 -16.33
N ALA A 437 -13.30 -12.23 -15.30
CA ALA A 437 -13.14 -12.72 -13.95
C ALA A 437 -14.43 -13.33 -13.39
N VAL A 438 -15.57 -12.66 -13.59
CA VAL A 438 -16.89 -13.16 -13.17
C VAL A 438 -17.27 -14.42 -13.97
N CYS A 439 -17.07 -14.42 -15.29
CA CYS A 439 -17.30 -15.61 -16.13
C CYS A 439 -16.45 -16.78 -15.68
N GLY A 440 -15.17 -16.55 -15.34
CA GLY A 440 -14.28 -17.55 -14.77
C GLY A 440 -14.77 -18.10 -13.43
N ALA A 441 -15.28 -17.23 -12.55
CA ALA A 441 -15.89 -17.65 -11.29
C ALA A 441 -17.10 -18.54 -11.53
N VAL A 442 -18.04 -18.12 -12.39
CA VAL A 442 -19.28 -18.87 -12.70
C VAL A 442 -18.94 -20.24 -13.33
N THR A 443 -18.05 -20.28 -14.32
CA THR A 443 -17.61 -21.55 -14.95
C THR A 443 -16.91 -22.46 -13.97
N GLY A 444 -16.18 -21.93 -13.00
CA GLY A 444 -15.57 -22.69 -11.92
C GLY A 444 -16.57 -23.39 -10.98
N PHE A 445 -17.82 -22.94 -10.93
CA PHE A 445 -18.90 -23.61 -10.18
C PHE A 445 -19.48 -24.83 -10.90
N LEU A 446 -19.21 -25.04 -12.19
CA LEU A 446 -19.78 -26.14 -12.96
C LEU A 446 -19.40 -27.51 -12.34
N PRO A 447 -20.32 -28.50 -12.37
CA PRO A 447 -20.13 -29.81 -11.76
C PRO A 447 -18.96 -30.60 -12.30
N ILE A 448 -18.57 -30.34 -13.57
CA ILE A 448 -17.44 -31.00 -14.26
C ILE A 448 -16.10 -30.88 -13.51
N TRP A 449 -15.97 -29.88 -12.65
CA TRP A 449 -14.76 -29.63 -11.86
C TRP A 449 -14.81 -30.24 -10.45
N LYS A 450 -15.91 -30.92 -10.05
CA LYS A 450 -15.97 -31.63 -8.78
C LYS A 450 -15.11 -32.89 -8.82
N LYS A 451 -13.89 -32.82 -8.29
CA LYS A 451 -13.14 -34.04 -7.95
C LYS A 451 -13.78 -34.70 -6.74
N HIS A 452 -14.11 -36.02 -6.84
CA HIS A 452 -14.49 -36.85 -5.69
C HIS A 452 -13.37 -36.79 -4.64
N ARG A 453 -13.69 -36.24 -3.48
CA ARG A 453 -12.74 -36.06 -2.38
C ARG A 453 -13.01 -37.03 -1.25
N LYS A 454 -11.90 -37.62 -0.73
CA LYS A 454 -11.87 -38.18 0.63
C LYS A 454 -12.08 -37.07 1.66
N PRO A 455 -12.79 -37.32 2.77
CA PRO A 455 -13.10 -36.30 3.79
C PRO A 455 -11.80 -35.72 4.36
N SER A 456 -11.68 -34.40 4.35
CA SER A 456 -10.54 -33.70 4.92
C SER A 456 -10.69 -33.60 6.43
N MET A 457 -9.63 -33.96 7.15
CA MET A 457 -9.47 -33.71 8.59
C MET A 457 -9.80 -32.26 8.96
N ASP A 458 -10.51 -32.14 10.05
CA ASP A 458 -10.93 -30.88 10.68
C ASP A 458 -9.71 -29.99 11.01
N ARG A 459 -9.52 -28.90 10.24
CA ARG A 459 -8.47 -27.91 10.45
C ARG A 459 -8.87 -26.77 11.39
N ASN A 460 -9.80 -27.01 12.30
CA ASN A 460 -10.23 -25.99 13.27
C ASN A 460 -9.30 -25.84 14.48
N LYS A 461 -8.21 -26.57 14.55
CA LYS A 461 -7.17 -26.35 15.56
C LYS A 461 -6.13 -25.38 14.98
N ILE A 462 -6.22 -24.13 15.36
CA ILE A 462 -5.16 -23.14 15.19
C ILE A 462 -3.98 -23.64 16.03
N ASN A 463 -2.96 -24.20 15.36
CA ASN A 463 -1.67 -24.30 16.00
C ASN A 463 -1.12 -22.86 16.09
N LEU A 464 -1.29 -22.26 17.24
CA LEU A 464 -0.49 -21.14 17.69
C LEU A 464 0.95 -21.67 17.71
N VAL A 465 1.72 -21.31 16.69
CA VAL A 465 3.15 -21.59 16.64
C VAL A 465 3.74 -20.96 17.88
N ASP A 466 4.32 -21.81 18.73
CA ASP A 466 5.20 -21.42 19.80
C ASP A 466 6.20 -20.38 19.32
N CYS A 467 5.98 -19.12 19.69
CA CYS A 467 7.04 -18.15 19.76
C CYS A 467 7.88 -18.50 20.98
N GLY A 468 8.73 -19.52 20.84
CA GLY A 468 9.76 -19.82 21.80
C GLY A 468 10.67 -18.60 21.95
N ALA A 469 10.59 -17.98 23.11
CA ALA A 469 11.62 -17.10 23.60
C ALA A 469 12.95 -17.87 23.53
N LYS A 470 13.82 -17.51 22.62
CA LYS A 470 15.25 -17.73 22.74
C LYS A 470 15.86 -16.44 23.28
N ASN A 471 15.90 -16.38 24.60
CA ASN A 471 16.99 -15.68 25.29
C ASN A 471 18.28 -16.48 24.99
N GLU A 472 19.18 -15.86 24.26
CA GLU A 472 20.63 -15.86 24.47
C GLU A 472 21.29 -14.92 23.46
#